data_26759837eb0773dfed7f8c61538f9e41
#
_entry.id   26759837eb0773dfed7f8c61538f9e41
#
_cell.length_a   1.000
_cell.length_b   1.000
_cell.length_c   1.000
_cell.angle_alpha   90.00
_cell.angle_beta   90.00
_cell.angle_gamma   90.00
#
_symmetry.space_group_name_H-M   'P 1'
#
loop_
_entity.id
_entity.type
_entity.pdbx_description
1 polymer ?
#
loop_
_entity_poly.entity_id
_entity_poly.type
_entity_poly.pdbx_seq_one_letter_code
_entity_poly.pdbx_strand_id
1 'polypeptide(L)'
;MKLFAFSLIGIATCFNTSAAYEVKPLSESQAQEYKLDTDFYKKATEVQDILIVTSEKVADLAHHETAYQFDMLMRNIKPPIAEAIRKKRVLCLLIGHNEFTSQLPQFTTNKKGEELDFYNWRQRGFLTRIGSRPTVVFAEEDVMEYEGGMRLESILIHEFGHVVHGAGFDEILQKRLTNTFENAQKTGIWNDGRAAQRYRRIKSKKPVNLLEALKESFPTESPELIRKCLNGGDILVNGKKT
;
A
#
# COMPACT_ATOMS: atom_id res chain seq x y z
N MET A 1 -24.84 -60.87 -24.58
CA MET A 1 -25.04 -59.67 -23.77
C MET A 1 -23.76 -59.49 -22.94
N LYS A 2 -22.87 -58.59 -23.37
CA LYS A 2 -21.61 -58.30 -22.65
C LYS A 2 -21.78 -56.98 -21.92
N LEU A 3 -21.78 -57.02 -20.58
CA LEU A 3 -21.72 -55.82 -19.73
C LEU A 3 -20.32 -55.21 -19.80
N PHE A 4 -20.24 -53.97 -20.25
CA PHE A 4 -19.05 -53.14 -20.08
C PHE A 4 -19.16 -52.39 -18.75
N ALA A 5 -18.27 -52.72 -17.81
CA ALA A 5 -18.11 -51.95 -16.59
C ALA A 5 -17.23 -50.75 -16.91
N PHE A 6 -17.79 -49.52 -16.80
CA PHE A 6 -17.03 -48.27 -16.83
C PHE A 6 -16.44 -48.05 -15.44
N SER A 7 -15.11 -48.14 -15.34
CA SER A 7 -14.37 -47.74 -14.15
C SER A 7 -14.16 -46.21 -14.18
N LEU A 8 -14.85 -45.49 -13.33
CA LEU A 8 -14.60 -44.08 -13.10
C LEU A 8 -13.28 -43.94 -12.30
N ILE A 9 -12.20 -43.59 -12.97
CA ILE A 9 -10.98 -43.16 -12.31
C ILE A 9 -11.19 -41.71 -11.90
N GLY A 10 -11.51 -41.51 -10.63
CA GLY A 10 -11.53 -40.19 -10.01
C GLY A 10 -10.10 -39.62 -9.97
N ILE A 11 -9.81 -38.69 -10.84
CA ILE A 11 -8.60 -37.87 -10.72
C ILE A 11 -8.81 -36.93 -9.53
N ALA A 12 -8.33 -37.31 -8.36
CA ALA A 12 -8.15 -36.41 -7.24
C ALA A 12 -7.01 -35.43 -7.62
N THR A 13 -7.36 -34.29 -8.19
CA THR A 13 -6.44 -33.18 -8.29
C THR A 13 -6.17 -32.70 -6.86
N CYS A 14 -5.06 -33.17 -6.29
CA CYS A 14 -4.48 -32.51 -5.12
C CYS A 14 -4.12 -31.09 -5.56
N PHE A 15 -5.01 -30.14 -5.31
CA PHE A 15 -4.59 -28.75 -5.20
C PHE A 15 -3.60 -28.72 -4.04
N ASN A 16 -2.31 -28.68 -4.36
CA ASN A 16 -1.32 -28.20 -3.44
C ASN A 16 -1.73 -26.74 -3.14
N THR A 17 -2.53 -26.56 -2.11
CA THR A 17 -2.68 -25.26 -1.48
C THR A 17 -1.27 -24.90 -1.02
N SER A 18 -0.59 -24.07 -1.78
CA SER A 18 0.55 -23.29 -1.32
C SER A 18 0.24 -22.93 0.13
N ALA A 19 1.13 -23.26 1.08
CA ALA A 19 0.91 -23.02 2.48
C ALA A 19 0.49 -21.56 2.62
N ALA A 20 -0.79 -21.35 2.94
CA ALA A 20 -1.33 -20.01 3.08
C ALA A 20 -0.49 -19.34 4.18
N TYR A 21 -0.06 -18.10 3.95
CA TYR A 21 0.71 -17.34 4.92
C TYR A 21 -0.05 -17.33 6.24
N GLU A 22 0.54 -17.90 7.29
CA GLU A 22 -0.16 -18.11 8.53
C GLU A 22 -0.27 -16.81 9.32
N VAL A 23 -1.50 -16.43 9.68
CA VAL A 23 -1.78 -15.31 10.58
C VAL A 23 -1.75 -15.85 12.01
N LYS A 24 -0.86 -15.32 12.83
CA LYS A 24 -0.65 -15.73 14.22
C LYS A 24 -0.88 -14.57 15.18
N PRO A 25 -1.18 -14.84 16.45
CA PRO A 25 -1.02 -13.82 17.48
C PRO A 25 0.40 -13.24 17.45
N LEU A 26 0.53 -11.93 17.61
CA LEU A 26 1.84 -11.28 17.76
C LEU A 26 2.55 -11.85 18.98
N SER A 27 3.75 -12.42 18.78
CA SER A 27 4.53 -12.99 19.90
C SER A 27 5.23 -11.91 20.71
N GLU A 28 5.49 -12.18 21.98
CA GLU A 28 6.24 -11.26 22.85
C GLU A 28 7.64 -10.96 22.30
N SER A 29 8.32 -11.95 21.72
CA SER A 29 9.63 -11.77 21.11
C SER A 29 9.59 -10.81 19.91
N GLN A 30 8.59 -10.93 19.03
CA GLN A 30 8.38 -10.00 17.92
C GLN A 30 8.03 -8.61 18.43
N ALA A 31 7.14 -8.52 19.44
CA ALA A 31 6.77 -7.24 20.03
C ALA A 31 7.98 -6.50 20.63
N GLN A 32 8.85 -7.21 21.33
CA GLN A 32 10.08 -6.65 21.89
C GLN A 32 11.07 -6.24 20.80
N GLU A 33 11.34 -7.14 19.83
CA GLU A 33 12.27 -6.88 18.72
C GLU A 33 11.86 -5.67 17.90
N TYR A 34 10.55 -5.55 17.59
CA TYR A 34 10.02 -4.49 16.73
C TYR A 34 9.46 -3.30 17.51
N LYS A 35 9.54 -3.30 18.85
CA LYS A 35 9.03 -2.25 19.75
C LYS A 35 7.56 -1.94 19.48
N LEU A 36 6.76 -2.99 19.44
CA LEU A 36 5.33 -2.92 19.16
C LEU A 36 4.53 -2.94 20.46
N ASP A 37 3.48 -2.13 20.49
CA ASP A 37 2.50 -2.11 21.58
C ASP A 37 1.55 -3.30 21.42
N THR A 38 1.62 -4.28 22.35
CA THR A 38 0.76 -5.47 22.35
C THR A 38 -0.68 -5.19 22.76
N ASP A 39 -0.97 -4.01 23.29
CA ASP A 39 -2.36 -3.60 23.55
C ASP A 39 -3.08 -3.26 22.26
N PHE A 40 -2.38 -2.77 21.27
CA PHE A 40 -2.91 -2.43 19.94
C PHE A 40 -2.69 -3.55 18.92
N TYR A 41 -1.44 -3.99 18.72
CA TYR A 41 -1.11 -4.99 17.71
C TYR A 41 -1.36 -6.40 18.22
N LYS A 42 -2.24 -7.13 17.53
CA LYS A 42 -2.67 -8.47 17.96
C LYS A 42 -2.27 -9.56 16.99
N LYS A 43 -2.20 -9.26 15.70
CA LYS A 43 -1.95 -10.26 14.65
C LYS A 43 -0.64 -9.99 13.96
N ALA A 44 0.03 -11.06 13.55
CA ALA A 44 1.29 -11.02 12.83
C ALA A 44 1.34 -12.09 11.72
N THR A 45 1.98 -11.73 10.62
CA THR A 45 2.36 -12.65 9.53
C THR A 45 3.77 -12.31 9.11
N GLU A 46 4.63 -13.32 8.98
CA GLU A 46 6.00 -13.12 8.53
C GLU A 46 6.21 -13.74 7.14
N VAL A 47 6.79 -12.97 6.23
CA VAL A 47 7.09 -13.40 4.87
C VAL A 47 8.38 -12.75 4.38
N GLN A 48 9.33 -13.53 3.85
CA GLN A 48 10.59 -13.01 3.30
C GLN A 48 11.35 -12.07 4.27
N ASP A 49 11.33 -12.32 5.58
CA ASP A 49 11.86 -11.47 6.65
C ASP A 49 11.19 -10.08 6.76
N ILE A 50 9.99 -9.95 6.24
CA ILE A 50 9.09 -8.81 6.44
C ILE A 50 8.04 -9.22 7.46
N LEU A 51 7.90 -8.46 8.54
CA LEU A 51 6.87 -8.68 9.56
C LEU A 51 5.68 -7.76 9.27
N ILE A 52 4.51 -8.35 9.03
CA ILE A 52 3.23 -7.67 8.88
C ILE A 52 2.49 -7.74 10.20
N VAL A 53 2.10 -6.61 10.76
CA VAL A 53 1.36 -6.56 12.03
C VAL A 53 0.14 -5.65 11.93
N THR A 54 -0.91 -6.04 12.68
CA THR A 54 -2.19 -5.31 12.68
C THR A 54 -2.85 -5.35 14.05
N SER A 55 -3.87 -4.51 14.19
CA SER A 55 -4.87 -4.68 15.24
C SER A 55 -5.69 -5.95 15.02
N GLU A 56 -6.53 -6.29 16.00
CA GLU A 56 -7.50 -7.40 15.88
C GLU A 56 -8.54 -7.17 14.76
N LYS A 57 -8.81 -5.93 14.39
CA LYS A 57 -9.89 -5.55 13.46
C LYS A 57 -9.61 -5.84 12.00
N VAL A 58 -8.35 -5.96 11.62
CA VAL A 58 -7.94 -6.25 10.24
C VAL A 58 -8.29 -7.69 9.88
N ALA A 59 -8.84 -7.91 8.70
CA ALA A 59 -9.18 -9.24 8.22
C ALA A 59 -7.94 -10.11 7.97
N ASP A 60 -8.01 -11.40 8.30
CA ASP A 60 -6.90 -12.33 8.00
C ASP A 60 -6.61 -12.42 6.49
N LEU A 61 -7.64 -12.25 5.67
CA LEU A 61 -7.49 -12.19 4.22
C LEU A 61 -6.59 -11.04 3.77
N ALA A 62 -6.65 -9.89 4.45
CA ALA A 62 -5.76 -8.76 4.17
C ALA A 62 -4.30 -9.07 4.52
N HIS A 63 -4.05 -9.84 5.57
CA HIS A 63 -2.71 -10.37 5.86
C HIS A 63 -2.22 -11.30 4.74
N HIS A 64 -3.08 -12.23 4.28
CA HIS A 64 -2.73 -13.18 3.22
C HIS A 64 -2.40 -12.47 1.91
N GLU A 65 -3.22 -11.50 1.51
CA GLU A 65 -2.98 -10.73 0.29
C GLU A 65 -1.71 -9.88 0.39
N THR A 66 -1.51 -9.21 1.52
CA THR A 66 -0.29 -8.44 1.80
C THR A 66 0.96 -9.32 1.75
N ALA A 67 0.92 -10.48 2.39
CA ALA A 67 2.03 -11.42 2.39
C ALA A 67 2.31 -11.99 1.00
N TYR A 68 1.27 -12.31 0.25
CA TYR A 68 1.39 -12.77 -1.13
C TYR A 68 2.07 -11.71 -2.02
N GLN A 69 1.65 -10.45 -1.92
CA GLN A 69 2.26 -9.38 -2.71
C GLN A 69 3.73 -9.16 -2.33
N PHE A 70 4.08 -9.14 -1.05
CA PHE A 70 5.49 -9.05 -0.64
C PHE A 70 6.32 -10.25 -1.10
N ASP A 71 5.79 -11.46 -1.00
CA ASP A 71 6.48 -12.66 -1.47
C ASP A 71 6.76 -12.60 -2.98
N MET A 72 5.75 -12.21 -3.75
CA MET A 72 5.89 -12.04 -5.20
C MET A 72 6.91 -10.96 -5.56
N LEU A 73 6.90 -9.82 -4.87
CA LEU A 73 7.87 -8.76 -5.10
C LEU A 73 9.28 -9.22 -4.75
N MET A 74 9.48 -9.83 -3.58
CA MET A 74 10.79 -10.28 -3.11
C MET A 74 11.39 -11.40 -3.96
N ARG A 75 10.57 -12.31 -4.49
CA ARG A 75 11.03 -13.38 -5.41
C ARG A 75 11.46 -12.85 -6.77
N ASN A 76 10.89 -11.73 -7.22
CA ASN A 76 11.17 -11.15 -8.53
C ASN A 76 12.24 -10.05 -8.52
N ILE A 77 12.74 -9.67 -7.35
CA ILE A 77 13.88 -8.76 -7.19
C ILE A 77 15.20 -9.55 -7.33
N LYS A 78 16.23 -8.89 -7.86
CA LYS A 78 17.58 -9.52 -7.95
C LYS A 78 18.06 -9.98 -6.58
N PRO A 79 18.63 -11.20 -6.47
CA PRO A 79 19.00 -11.79 -5.18
C PRO A 79 19.82 -10.90 -4.25
N PRO A 80 20.86 -10.15 -4.71
CA PRO A 80 21.61 -9.27 -3.82
C PRO A 80 20.76 -8.14 -3.21
N ILE A 81 19.77 -7.62 -3.96
CA ILE A 81 18.86 -6.58 -3.49
C ILE A 81 17.89 -7.17 -2.47
N ALA A 82 17.30 -8.34 -2.79
CA ALA A 82 16.40 -9.03 -1.86
C ALA A 82 17.11 -9.34 -0.53
N GLU A 83 18.35 -9.81 -0.58
CA GLU A 83 19.16 -10.10 0.62
C GLU A 83 19.43 -8.84 1.45
N ALA A 84 19.76 -7.73 0.79
CA ALA A 84 19.93 -6.44 1.48
C ALA A 84 18.66 -5.99 2.19
N ILE A 85 17.49 -6.17 1.57
CA ILE A 85 16.18 -5.86 2.15
C ILE A 85 15.89 -6.75 3.36
N ARG A 86 16.08 -8.09 3.24
CA ARG A 86 15.87 -9.05 4.34
C ARG A 86 16.68 -8.66 5.59
N LYS A 87 17.95 -8.29 5.42
CA LYS A 87 18.82 -7.85 6.53
C LYS A 87 18.27 -6.63 7.27
N LYS A 88 17.40 -5.83 6.64
CA LYS A 88 16.80 -4.67 7.30
C LYS A 88 15.59 -5.04 8.16
N ARG A 89 15.09 -6.28 8.07
CA ARG A 89 13.95 -6.72 8.89
C ARG A 89 12.79 -5.74 8.79
N VAL A 90 12.31 -5.51 7.56
CA VAL A 90 11.26 -4.53 7.26
C VAL A 90 10.02 -4.81 8.09
N LEU A 91 9.41 -3.75 8.62
CA LEU A 91 8.13 -3.81 9.30
C LEU A 91 7.04 -3.29 8.37
N CYS A 92 5.90 -3.96 8.35
CA CYS A 92 4.69 -3.52 7.68
C CYS A 92 3.59 -3.31 8.73
N LEU A 93 3.06 -2.09 8.80
CA LEU A 93 1.91 -1.74 9.61
C LEU A 93 0.70 -1.58 8.69
N LEU A 94 -0.23 -2.52 8.74
CA LEU A 94 -1.45 -2.48 7.96
C LEU A 94 -2.57 -1.87 8.81
N ILE A 95 -3.11 -0.73 8.35
CA ILE A 95 -4.18 0.02 9.03
C ILE A 95 -5.52 -0.61 8.64
N GLY A 96 -6.37 -0.94 9.59
CA GLY A 96 -7.70 -1.48 9.31
C GLY A 96 -8.59 -0.48 8.56
N HIS A 97 -9.51 -0.99 7.75
CA HIS A 97 -10.44 -0.18 6.95
C HIS A 97 -11.21 0.86 7.79
N ASN A 98 -11.56 0.50 9.02
CA ASN A 98 -12.26 1.38 9.98
C ASN A 98 -11.33 1.97 11.06
N GLU A 99 -10.04 2.02 10.79
CA GLU A 99 -9.04 2.61 11.67
C GLU A 99 -8.40 3.84 11.04
N PHE A 100 -7.81 4.68 11.88
CA PHE A 100 -7.12 5.88 11.45
C PHE A 100 -5.63 5.79 11.76
N THR A 101 -4.81 6.45 10.98
CA THR A 101 -3.36 6.52 11.18
C THR A 101 -3.01 6.99 12.60
N SER A 102 -3.75 7.96 13.14
CA SER A 102 -3.53 8.47 14.50
C SER A 102 -3.86 7.49 15.64
N GLN A 103 -4.50 6.37 15.34
CA GLN A 103 -4.80 5.32 16.31
C GLN A 103 -3.64 4.34 16.48
N LEU A 104 -2.73 4.27 15.53
CA LEU A 104 -1.54 3.45 15.66
C LEU A 104 -0.60 4.06 16.70
N PRO A 105 -0.08 3.27 17.67
CA PRO A 105 0.74 3.79 18.78
C PRO A 105 1.93 4.65 18.34
N GLN A 106 2.55 4.34 17.19
CA GLN A 106 3.69 5.08 16.64
C GLN A 106 3.32 6.42 16.00
N PHE A 107 2.04 6.65 15.71
CA PHE A 107 1.54 7.80 14.95
C PHE A 107 0.50 8.62 15.69
N THR A 108 0.46 8.48 17.02
CA THR A 108 -0.39 9.35 17.86
C THR A 108 -0.02 10.82 17.64
N THR A 109 -1.01 11.70 17.67
CA THR A 109 -0.82 13.12 17.37
C THR A 109 -1.72 14.01 18.24
N ASN A 110 -1.27 15.22 18.49
CA ASN A 110 -2.07 16.25 19.15
C ASN A 110 -2.91 17.10 18.18
N LYS A 111 -2.89 16.78 16.89
CA LYS A 111 -3.69 17.45 15.86
C LYS A 111 -5.18 17.33 16.16
N LYS A 112 -5.97 18.36 15.77
CA LYS A 112 -7.42 18.40 15.98
C LYS A 112 -8.11 18.95 14.74
N GLY A 113 -9.42 18.66 14.63
CA GLY A 113 -10.26 19.15 13.54
C GLY A 113 -9.71 18.82 12.17
N GLU A 114 -9.69 19.77 11.25
CA GLU A 114 -9.27 19.57 9.86
C GLU A 114 -7.84 19.04 9.69
N GLU A 115 -6.91 19.39 10.59
CA GLU A 115 -5.55 18.87 10.54
C GLU A 115 -5.49 17.39 10.90
N LEU A 116 -6.30 16.96 11.88
CA LEU A 116 -6.43 15.57 12.25
C LEU A 116 -7.11 14.77 11.13
N ASP A 117 -8.18 15.31 10.54
CA ASP A 117 -8.87 14.70 9.41
C ASP A 117 -7.92 14.52 8.23
N PHE A 118 -7.14 15.54 7.89
CA PHE A 118 -6.14 15.45 6.84
C PHE A 118 -5.10 14.38 7.16
N TYR A 119 -4.59 14.33 8.40
CA TYR A 119 -3.63 13.34 8.85
C TYR A 119 -4.18 11.91 8.72
N ASN A 120 -5.40 11.69 9.16
CA ASN A 120 -6.03 10.38 9.16
C ASN A 120 -6.42 9.87 7.77
N TRP A 121 -6.81 10.78 6.86
CA TRP A 121 -7.28 10.40 5.53
C TRP A 121 -6.22 10.42 4.44
N ARG A 122 -5.22 11.30 4.56
CA ARG A 122 -4.16 11.46 3.54
C ARG A 122 -2.91 10.66 3.83
N GLN A 123 -2.64 10.40 5.10
CA GLN A 123 -1.45 9.65 5.52
C GLN A 123 -1.82 8.21 5.89
N ARG A 124 -2.40 7.50 4.93
CA ARG A 124 -2.72 6.08 5.07
C ARG A 124 -1.79 5.17 4.27
N GLY A 125 -0.89 5.73 3.47
CA GLY A 125 0.15 5.03 2.73
C GLY A 125 1.44 5.86 2.78
N PHE A 126 2.52 5.31 3.35
CA PHE A 126 3.83 5.96 3.41
C PHE A 126 4.93 5.02 3.89
N LEU A 127 6.18 5.31 3.49
CA LEU A 127 7.37 4.73 4.10
C LEU A 127 7.89 5.62 5.22
N THR A 128 8.25 5.03 6.33
CA THR A 128 8.91 5.69 7.46
C THR A 128 10.00 4.81 8.08
N ARG A 129 10.53 5.22 9.21
CA ARG A 129 11.46 4.41 10.01
C ARG A 129 11.01 4.38 11.46
N ILE A 130 10.95 3.18 12.03
CA ILE A 130 10.83 2.99 13.47
C ILE A 130 12.19 2.54 14.00
N GLY A 131 12.88 3.46 14.68
CA GLY A 131 14.30 3.31 14.93
C GLY A 131 15.10 3.35 13.62
N SER A 132 15.92 2.33 13.36
CA SER A 132 16.66 2.20 12.07
C SER A 132 15.93 1.34 11.02
N ARG A 133 14.78 0.76 11.37
CA ARG A 133 14.07 -0.23 10.57
C ARG A 133 13.13 0.46 9.57
N PRO A 134 13.24 0.15 8.26
CA PRO A 134 12.25 0.60 7.29
C PRO A 134 10.88 0.07 7.66
N THR A 135 9.89 0.96 7.67
CA THR A 135 8.52 0.62 8.05
C THR A 135 7.57 1.10 6.97
N VAL A 136 6.93 0.16 6.31
CA VAL A 136 5.89 0.42 5.31
C VAL A 136 4.54 0.49 6.03
N VAL A 137 3.78 1.52 5.75
CA VAL A 137 2.43 1.71 6.28
C VAL A 137 1.48 1.85 5.11
N PHE A 138 0.36 1.13 5.13
CA PHE A 138 -0.73 1.30 4.17
C PHE A 138 -2.03 0.74 4.74
N ALA A 139 -3.12 0.97 4.04
CA ALA A 139 -4.45 0.65 4.55
C ALA A 139 -5.01 -0.64 3.95
N GLU A 140 -5.86 -1.30 4.72
CA GLU A 140 -6.56 -2.53 4.33
C GLU A 140 -7.40 -2.32 3.05
N GLU A 141 -8.04 -1.16 2.90
CA GLU A 141 -8.83 -0.84 1.72
C GLU A 141 -8.01 -0.77 0.43
N ASP A 142 -6.71 -0.44 0.52
CA ASP A 142 -5.82 -0.39 -0.65
C ASP A 142 -5.44 -1.80 -1.14
N VAL A 143 -5.32 -2.74 -0.21
CA VAL A 143 -4.94 -4.14 -0.51
C VAL A 143 -6.14 -4.96 -0.94
N MET A 144 -7.28 -4.72 -0.27
CA MET A 144 -8.51 -5.48 -0.49
C MET A 144 -9.45 -4.86 -1.53
N GLU A 145 -9.03 -3.75 -2.15
CA GLU A 145 -9.81 -2.99 -3.12
C GLU A 145 -11.20 -2.57 -2.59
N TYR A 146 -11.29 -2.30 -1.28
CA TYR A 146 -12.53 -1.82 -0.68
C TYR A 146 -12.83 -0.38 -1.12
N GLU A 147 -14.06 0.05 -0.88
CA GLU A 147 -14.43 1.43 -1.13
C GLU A 147 -13.57 2.40 -0.31
N GLY A 148 -13.06 3.43 -0.98
CA GLY A 148 -12.12 4.41 -0.38
C GLY A 148 -10.65 4.11 -0.62
N GLY A 149 -10.29 2.89 -1.04
CA GLY A 149 -8.92 2.52 -1.40
C GLY A 149 -8.42 3.17 -2.70
N MET A 150 -7.11 3.25 -2.83
CA MET A 150 -6.46 3.78 -4.02
C MET A 150 -6.58 2.76 -5.17
N ARG A 151 -7.16 3.19 -6.30
CA ARG A 151 -7.37 2.34 -7.47
C ARG A 151 -6.46 2.62 -8.64
N LEU A 152 -5.72 3.74 -8.59
CA LEU A 152 -4.85 4.15 -9.69
C LEU A 152 -3.45 3.51 -9.61
N GLU A 153 -3.05 3.14 -8.40
CA GLU A 153 -1.78 2.48 -8.13
C GLU A 153 -1.90 1.59 -6.89
N SER A 154 -1.08 0.56 -6.80
CA SER A 154 -0.95 -0.22 -5.57
C SER A 154 -0.06 0.54 -4.59
N ILE A 155 -0.63 1.01 -3.49
CA ILE A 155 0.11 1.71 -2.43
C ILE A 155 1.20 0.80 -1.84
N LEU A 156 0.91 -0.49 -1.64
CA LEU A 156 1.91 -1.45 -1.19
C LEU A 156 3.14 -1.47 -2.12
N ILE A 157 2.92 -1.59 -3.43
CA ILE A 157 4.02 -1.62 -4.41
C ILE A 157 4.77 -0.29 -4.43
N HIS A 158 4.06 0.84 -4.34
CA HIS A 158 4.65 2.17 -4.27
C HIS A 158 5.59 2.31 -3.07
N GLU A 159 5.09 2.03 -1.87
CA GLU A 159 5.86 2.17 -0.64
C GLU A 159 6.99 1.14 -0.55
N PHE A 160 6.77 -0.07 -1.07
CA PHE A 160 7.83 -1.05 -1.18
C PHE A 160 8.91 -0.65 -2.19
N GLY A 161 8.56 0.07 -3.25
CA GLY A 161 9.52 0.70 -4.16
C GLY A 161 10.51 1.61 -3.42
N HIS A 162 10.05 2.37 -2.43
CA HIS A 162 10.92 3.15 -1.55
C HIS A 162 11.82 2.29 -0.67
N VAL A 163 11.35 1.12 -0.22
CA VAL A 163 12.20 0.15 0.51
C VAL A 163 13.30 -0.40 -0.39
N VAL A 164 12.96 -0.79 -1.63
CA VAL A 164 13.94 -1.26 -2.63
C VAL A 164 15.01 -0.20 -2.86
N HIS A 165 14.60 1.05 -3.07
CA HIS A 165 15.50 2.18 -3.28
C HIS A 165 16.38 2.44 -2.06
N GLY A 166 15.77 2.58 -0.85
CA GLY A 166 16.48 3.04 0.35
C GLY A 166 17.22 1.96 1.14
N ALA A 167 16.86 0.69 0.96
CA ALA A 167 17.42 -0.43 1.71
C ALA A 167 18.08 -1.50 0.83
N GLY A 168 17.61 -1.64 -0.40
CA GLY A 168 18.07 -2.66 -1.34
C GLY A 168 19.21 -2.19 -2.25
N PHE A 169 19.29 -0.90 -2.56
CA PHE A 169 20.29 -0.37 -3.48
C PHE A 169 21.59 -0.01 -2.74
N ASP A 170 22.70 -0.44 -3.31
CA ASP A 170 24.03 0.05 -2.97
C ASP A 170 24.30 1.43 -3.60
N GLU A 171 25.46 2.03 -3.31
CA GLU A 171 25.85 3.35 -3.83
C GLU A 171 25.90 3.40 -5.37
N ILE A 172 26.29 2.29 -6.00
CA ILE A 172 26.39 2.20 -7.47
C ILE A 172 24.98 2.27 -8.08
N LEU A 173 24.03 1.49 -7.54
CA LEU A 173 22.65 1.50 -8.01
C LEU A 173 21.94 2.82 -7.70
N GLN A 174 22.21 3.43 -6.53
CA GLN A 174 21.70 4.76 -6.18
C GLN A 174 22.15 5.81 -7.21
N LYS A 175 23.44 5.86 -7.50
CA LYS A 175 24.01 6.79 -8.49
C LYS A 175 23.43 6.54 -9.89
N ARG A 176 23.29 5.27 -10.26
CA ARG A 176 22.69 4.91 -11.57
C ARG A 176 21.24 5.37 -11.67
N LEU A 177 20.45 5.19 -10.62
CA LEU A 177 19.05 5.65 -10.59
C LEU A 177 18.98 7.17 -10.73
N THR A 178 19.78 7.92 -9.95
CA THR A 178 19.83 9.38 -10.02
C THR A 178 20.20 9.87 -11.44
N ASN A 179 21.27 9.33 -12.02
CA ASN A 179 21.67 9.70 -13.37
C ASN A 179 20.60 9.38 -14.42
N THR A 180 19.91 8.26 -14.28
CA THR A 180 18.82 7.86 -15.19
C THR A 180 17.65 8.82 -15.08
N PHE A 181 17.27 9.20 -13.87
CA PHE A 181 16.20 10.17 -13.61
C PHE A 181 16.54 11.56 -14.19
N GLU A 182 17.74 12.08 -13.90
CA GLU A 182 18.21 13.35 -14.44
C GLU A 182 18.22 13.36 -15.98
N ASN A 183 18.66 12.25 -16.59
CA ASN A 183 18.64 12.11 -18.03
C ASN A 183 17.21 12.09 -18.59
N ALA A 184 16.29 11.39 -17.95
CA ALA A 184 14.89 11.36 -18.34
C ALA A 184 14.22 12.76 -18.26
N GLN A 185 14.58 13.54 -17.24
CA GLN A 185 14.14 14.94 -17.14
C GLN A 185 14.73 15.80 -18.28
N LYS A 186 16.03 15.72 -18.52
CA LYS A 186 16.70 16.48 -19.60
C LYS A 186 16.16 16.17 -20.99
N THR A 187 15.77 14.92 -21.24
CA THR A 187 15.23 14.47 -22.53
C THR A 187 13.72 14.66 -22.67
N GLY A 188 13.06 15.16 -21.62
CA GLY A 188 11.60 15.37 -21.60
C GLY A 188 10.77 14.09 -21.59
N ILE A 189 11.39 12.92 -21.38
CA ILE A 189 10.69 11.64 -21.23
C ILE A 189 9.93 11.60 -19.90
N TRP A 190 10.49 12.25 -18.87
CA TRP A 190 9.88 12.34 -17.55
C TRP A 190 9.11 13.66 -17.42
N ASN A 191 7.80 13.57 -17.27
CA ASN A 191 6.95 14.71 -16.94
C ASN A 191 6.82 14.85 -15.43
N ASP A 192 7.38 15.94 -14.89
CA ASP A 192 7.39 16.23 -13.48
C ASP A 192 6.02 16.11 -12.80
N GLY A 193 5.94 15.24 -11.80
CA GLY A 193 5.15 15.43 -10.59
C GLY A 193 3.64 15.69 -10.69
N ARG A 194 3.03 15.59 -11.87
CA ARG A 194 1.59 15.83 -11.99
C ARG A 194 0.73 14.76 -11.34
N ALA A 195 1.24 13.54 -11.15
CA ALA A 195 0.53 12.50 -10.41
C ALA A 195 0.25 12.91 -8.96
N ALA A 196 1.23 13.53 -8.30
CA ALA A 196 1.07 14.04 -6.94
C ALA A 196 0.14 15.28 -6.85
N GLN A 197 -0.04 16.02 -7.96
CA GLN A 197 -0.94 17.18 -8.01
C GLN A 197 -2.42 16.80 -8.19
N ARG A 198 -2.73 15.54 -8.55
CA ARG A 198 -4.10 15.06 -8.76
C ARG A 198 -4.95 15.02 -7.49
N TYR A 199 -4.33 15.06 -6.32
CA TYR A 199 -5.02 15.09 -5.05
C TYR A 199 -5.08 16.51 -4.48
N ARG A 200 -5.81 17.40 -5.14
CA ARG A 200 -6.07 18.73 -4.62
C ARG A 200 -7.41 18.76 -3.89
N ARG A 201 -7.38 19.11 -2.60
CA ARG A 201 -8.59 19.44 -1.88
C ARG A 201 -9.02 20.86 -2.30
N ILE A 202 -10.11 20.96 -3.03
CA ILE A 202 -10.73 22.22 -3.38
C ILE A 202 -11.66 22.62 -2.25
N LYS A 203 -11.35 23.71 -1.55
CA LYS A 203 -12.23 24.27 -0.53
C LYS A 203 -12.95 25.46 -1.13
N SER A 204 -14.28 25.45 -1.09
CA SER A 204 -15.09 26.64 -1.39
C SER A 204 -16.03 26.95 -0.23
N LYS A 205 -16.09 28.21 0.17
CA LYS A 205 -17.05 28.71 1.17
C LYS A 205 -18.43 28.95 0.58
N LYS A 206 -18.57 28.87 -0.75
CA LYS A 206 -19.83 29.06 -1.49
C LYS A 206 -20.06 27.88 -2.40
N PRO A 207 -21.31 27.54 -2.74
CA PRO A 207 -21.59 26.59 -3.81
C PRO A 207 -20.88 27.01 -5.09
N VAL A 208 -20.14 26.09 -5.70
CA VAL A 208 -19.45 26.30 -6.98
C VAL A 208 -19.82 25.20 -7.94
N ASN A 209 -19.78 25.54 -9.24
CA ASN A 209 -19.89 24.53 -10.26
C ASN A 209 -18.65 23.60 -10.21
N LEU A 210 -18.90 22.31 -9.98
CA LEU A 210 -17.82 21.34 -9.79
C LEU A 210 -16.86 21.30 -10.99
N LEU A 211 -17.38 21.32 -12.20
CA LEU A 211 -16.57 21.28 -13.42
C LEU A 211 -15.69 22.55 -13.55
N GLU A 212 -16.21 23.71 -13.21
CA GLU A 212 -15.44 24.97 -13.23
C GLU A 212 -14.35 24.96 -12.16
N ALA A 213 -14.69 24.56 -10.93
CA ALA A 213 -13.73 24.45 -9.84
C ALA A 213 -12.59 23.46 -10.15
N LEU A 214 -12.90 22.38 -10.86
CA LEU A 214 -11.90 21.41 -11.31
C LEU A 214 -11.01 21.99 -12.40
N LYS A 215 -11.57 22.69 -13.39
CA LYS A 215 -10.78 23.36 -14.45
C LYS A 215 -9.82 24.39 -13.88
N GLU A 216 -10.28 25.21 -12.93
CA GLU A 216 -9.43 26.19 -12.26
C GLU A 216 -8.31 25.52 -11.43
N SER A 217 -8.61 24.41 -10.79
CA SER A 217 -7.66 23.70 -9.94
C SER A 217 -6.65 22.86 -10.74
N PHE A 218 -7.02 22.46 -11.95
CA PHE A 218 -6.20 21.65 -12.85
C PHE A 218 -6.14 22.28 -14.25
N PRO A 219 -5.53 23.48 -14.38
CA PRO A 219 -5.58 24.29 -15.62
C PRO A 219 -4.84 23.63 -16.79
N THR A 220 -4.00 22.64 -16.53
CA THR A 220 -3.21 21.92 -17.54
C THR A 220 -3.87 20.61 -18.00
N GLU A 221 -4.97 20.21 -17.37
CA GLU A 221 -5.68 18.97 -17.74
C GLU A 221 -6.75 19.26 -18.82
N SER A 222 -6.91 18.31 -19.74
CA SER A 222 -7.94 18.48 -20.76
C SER A 222 -9.35 18.40 -20.16
N PRO A 223 -10.33 19.16 -20.69
CA PRO A 223 -11.72 19.07 -20.28
C PRO A 223 -12.30 17.65 -20.41
N GLU A 224 -11.85 16.89 -21.41
CA GLU A 224 -12.25 15.50 -21.61
C GLU A 224 -11.76 14.60 -20.47
N LEU A 225 -10.50 14.75 -20.04
CA LEU A 225 -9.94 14.00 -18.93
C LEU A 225 -10.70 14.29 -17.63
N ILE A 226 -10.97 15.58 -17.35
CA ILE A 226 -11.74 15.99 -16.16
C ILE A 226 -13.16 15.36 -16.18
N ARG A 227 -13.84 15.38 -17.34
CA ARG A 227 -15.14 14.73 -17.49
C ARG A 227 -15.08 13.22 -17.34
N LYS A 228 -14.03 12.58 -17.88
CA LYS A 228 -13.82 11.14 -17.73
C LYS A 228 -13.64 10.76 -16.25
N CYS A 229 -12.85 11.52 -15.50
CA CYS A 229 -12.67 11.30 -14.05
C CYS A 229 -13.97 11.53 -13.26
N LEU A 230 -14.76 12.54 -13.62
CA LEU A 230 -16.10 12.76 -13.04
C LEU A 230 -17.02 11.54 -13.29
N ASN A 231 -17.13 11.12 -14.55
CA ASN A 231 -18.00 10.00 -14.93
C ASN A 231 -17.50 8.64 -14.43
N GLY A 232 -16.18 8.51 -14.20
CA GLY A 232 -15.55 7.30 -13.66
C GLY A 232 -15.69 7.16 -12.14
N GLY A 233 -16.19 8.20 -11.45
CA GLY A 233 -16.26 8.22 -9.99
C GLY A 233 -14.90 8.40 -9.31
N ASP A 234 -13.91 8.93 -10.04
CA ASP A 234 -12.56 9.23 -9.53
C ASP A 234 -12.53 10.54 -8.72
N ILE A 235 -13.65 11.25 -8.68
CA ILE A 235 -13.81 12.52 -7.96
C ILE A 235 -14.84 12.35 -6.87
N LEU A 236 -14.42 12.65 -5.65
CA LEU A 236 -15.30 12.63 -4.49
C LEU A 236 -15.71 14.05 -4.11
N VAL A 237 -16.99 14.28 -3.94
CA VAL A 237 -17.53 15.54 -3.38
C VAL A 237 -18.02 15.27 -1.96
N ASN A 238 -17.39 15.91 -0.98
CA ASN A 238 -17.68 15.68 0.44
C ASN A 238 -17.61 14.19 0.84
N GLY A 239 -16.64 13.47 0.27
CA GLY A 239 -16.42 12.05 0.54
C GLY A 239 -17.38 11.09 -0.18
N LYS A 240 -18.25 11.59 -1.07
CA LYS A 240 -19.19 10.78 -1.85
C LYS A 240 -18.81 10.85 -3.34
N LYS A 241 -18.94 9.73 -4.04
CA LYS A 241 -18.82 9.69 -5.51
C LYS A 241 -19.85 10.62 -6.14
N THR A 242 -19.39 11.35 -7.16
CA THR A 242 -20.26 12.21 -7.98
C THR A 242 -20.91 11.43 -9.08
#